data_1a7b167f00e3ba5288199574ce5b1a45
#
_entry.id   1a7b167f00e3ba5288199574ce5b1a45
#
_cell.length_a   1.000
_cell.length_b   1.000
_cell.length_c   1.000
_cell.angle_alpha   90.00
_cell.angle_beta   90.00
_cell.angle_gamma   90.00
#
_symmetry.space_group_name_H-M   'P 1'
#
loop_
_entity.id
_entity.type
_entity.pdbx_description
1 polymer ?
#
loop_
_entity_poly.entity_id
_entity_poly.type
_entity_poly.pdbx_seq_one_letter_code
_entity_poly.pdbx_strand_id
1 'polypeptide(L)'
;SVIIILKFKHNVVIGTGGFASGPLLYVASIFGTPTLIQEQNSFPGITNKLLSKKAQKICVAYDNLESFFPKEKILVTGNPVRQDLLDLDQKQTEAYSEFNLDPNQKTLLILGGSLGARRINQLVEAQLPYFKDHKIQVLWQCGKLYFQEYYHHDKITDVQVMSFIKRMDLAYAAADIIISRAGASSVSELCIVGKPVIFIPSPNVAEDHQTKNALAISSKNAALLIPEKDLQKEFETQFSKLINNTDLQQRLSNNIKILAKKSATEDIVREIENLINA
;
A
#
# COMPACT_ATOMS: atom_id res chain seq x y z
N SER A 1 21.94 -20.25 9.11
CA SER A 1 22.52 -18.94 8.72
C SER A 1 24.04 -19.03 8.56
N VAL A 2 24.80 -19.59 9.55
CA VAL A 2 26.26 -19.68 9.48
C VAL A 2 26.72 -20.46 8.23
N ILE A 3 26.17 -21.64 7.98
CA ILE A 3 26.49 -22.46 6.80
C ILE A 3 26.26 -21.68 5.50
N ILE A 4 25.18 -20.89 5.42
CA ILE A 4 24.87 -20.09 4.24
C ILE A 4 25.95 -19.03 4.03
N ILE A 5 26.29 -18.25 5.07
CA ILE A 5 27.31 -17.20 4.99
C ILE A 5 28.68 -17.75 4.61
N LEU A 6 29.08 -18.90 5.18
CA LEU A 6 30.37 -19.53 4.88
C LEU A 6 30.43 -20.19 3.49
N LYS A 7 29.28 -20.75 3.03
CA LYS A 7 29.21 -21.46 1.75
C LYS A 7 29.13 -20.53 0.54
N PHE A 8 28.41 -19.42 0.67
CA PHE A 8 28.25 -18.44 -0.40
C PHE A 8 29.08 -17.20 -0.07
N LYS A 9 29.95 -16.79 -0.96
CA LYS A 9 30.75 -15.56 -0.84
C LYS A 9 29.83 -14.35 -1.10
N HIS A 10 29.26 -13.79 -0.06
CA HIS A 10 28.34 -12.67 -0.15
C HIS A 10 29.10 -11.34 -0.10
N ASN A 11 28.82 -10.44 -1.03
CA ASN A 11 29.33 -9.07 -0.99
C ASN A 11 28.47 -8.19 -0.07
N VAL A 12 27.16 -8.47 0.03
CA VAL A 12 26.19 -7.75 0.86
C VAL A 12 25.05 -8.68 1.26
N VAL A 13 24.43 -8.45 2.41
CA VAL A 13 23.20 -9.14 2.84
C VAL A 13 22.11 -8.13 3.13
N ILE A 14 20.96 -8.33 2.49
CA ILE A 14 19.81 -7.42 2.58
C ILE A 14 18.71 -8.09 3.40
N GLY A 15 18.13 -7.35 4.34
CA GLY A 15 17.00 -7.78 5.14
C GLY A 15 15.79 -6.89 4.95
N THR A 16 14.66 -7.50 4.65
CA THR A 16 13.38 -6.81 4.47
C THR A 16 12.42 -7.02 5.65
N GLY A 17 12.99 -7.36 6.82
CA GLY A 17 12.21 -7.64 8.02
C GLY A 17 11.71 -9.09 8.10
N GLY A 18 10.82 -9.32 9.06
CA GLY A 18 10.30 -10.64 9.37
C GLY A 18 11.29 -11.53 10.15
N PHE A 19 10.78 -12.62 10.69
CA PHE A 19 11.56 -13.52 11.56
C PHE A 19 12.75 -14.17 10.80
N ALA A 20 12.53 -14.55 9.54
CA ALA A 20 13.53 -15.30 8.76
C ALA A 20 14.78 -14.47 8.41
N SER A 21 14.66 -13.15 8.25
CA SER A 21 15.81 -12.29 7.90
C SER A 21 16.76 -12.08 9.10
N GLY A 22 16.25 -12.12 10.32
CA GLY A 22 16.99 -11.81 11.55
C GLY A 22 18.27 -12.62 11.74
N PRO A 23 18.19 -13.95 11.79
CA PRO A 23 19.37 -14.80 11.99
C PRO A 23 20.42 -14.69 10.88
N LEU A 24 20.01 -14.43 9.64
CA LEU A 24 20.94 -14.30 8.52
C LEU A 24 21.72 -12.98 8.60
N LEU A 25 21.03 -11.85 8.77
CA LEU A 25 21.68 -10.54 8.92
C LEU A 25 22.58 -10.48 10.15
N TYR A 26 22.12 -11.05 11.28
CA TYR A 26 22.93 -11.11 12.49
C TYR A 26 24.25 -11.82 12.26
N VAL A 27 24.21 -13.01 11.66
CA VAL A 27 25.41 -13.78 11.34
C VAL A 27 26.29 -13.04 10.33
N ALA A 28 25.71 -12.47 9.26
CA ALA A 28 26.45 -11.67 8.28
C ALA A 28 27.22 -10.53 8.95
N SER A 29 26.55 -9.80 9.87
CA SER A 29 27.20 -8.71 10.61
C SER A 29 28.36 -9.14 11.50
N ILE A 30 28.33 -10.37 12.07
CA ILE A 30 29.43 -10.94 12.85
C ILE A 30 30.62 -11.28 11.96
N PHE A 31 30.36 -11.79 10.75
CA PHE A 31 31.40 -12.16 9.78
C PHE A 31 31.93 -10.94 8.97
N GLY A 32 31.49 -9.73 9.30
CA GLY A 32 31.96 -8.52 8.63
C GLY A 32 31.37 -8.28 7.25
N THR A 33 30.36 -9.09 6.83
CA THR A 33 29.66 -8.84 5.56
C THR A 33 28.76 -7.64 5.70
N PRO A 34 28.84 -6.63 4.80
CA PRO A 34 27.97 -5.49 4.84
C PRO A 34 26.49 -5.86 4.83
N THR A 35 25.66 -5.15 5.61
CA THR A 35 24.23 -5.41 5.69
C THR A 35 23.42 -4.15 5.46
N LEU A 36 22.31 -4.30 4.72
CA LEU A 36 21.31 -3.26 4.51
C LEU A 36 19.95 -3.75 5.02
N ILE A 37 19.23 -2.89 5.72
CA ILE A 37 17.84 -3.14 6.15
C ILE A 37 16.92 -2.27 5.30
N GLN A 38 15.81 -2.86 4.83
CA GLN A 38 14.71 -2.12 4.24
C GLN A 38 13.48 -2.26 5.15
N GLU A 39 12.94 -1.12 5.64
CA GLU A 39 11.74 -1.06 6.49
C GLU A 39 10.57 -0.49 5.70
N GLN A 40 9.50 -1.26 5.59
CA GLN A 40 8.36 -0.95 4.75
C GLN A 40 7.27 -0.13 5.46
N ASN A 41 7.22 -0.18 6.79
CA ASN A 41 6.13 0.36 7.58
C ASN A 41 6.52 1.65 8.29
N SER A 42 5.54 2.46 8.64
CA SER A 42 5.72 3.66 9.47
C SER A 42 6.07 3.34 10.93
N PHE A 43 5.91 2.09 11.35
CA PHE A 43 6.37 1.57 12.64
C PHE A 43 7.21 0.32 12.40
N PRO A 44 8.51 0.36 12.73
CA PRO A 44 9.43 -0.72 12.37
C PRO A 44 9.17 -2.03 13.11
N GLY A 45 9.36 -3.13 12.40
CA GLY A 45 9.32 -4.46 12.97
C GLY A 45 10.46 -4.73 13.97
N ILE A 46 10.23 -5.63 14.91
CA ILE A 46 11.19 -5.98 15.98
C ILE A 46 12.54 -6.40 15.41
N THR A 47 12.57 -7.22 14.37
CA THR A 47 13.80 -7.69 13.72
C THR A 47 14.65 -6.53 13.22
N ASN A 48 14.05 -5.56 12.51
CA ASN A 48 14.75 -4.41 11.99
C ASN A 48 15.27 -3.51 13.11
N LYS A 49 14.49 -3.30 14.18
CA LYS A 49 14.95 -2.55 15.37
C LYS A 49 16.16 -3.20 16.03
N LEU A 50 16.15 -4.52 16.23
CA LEU A 50 17.26 -5.23 16.87
C LEU A 50 18.57 -5.19 16.04
N LEU A 51 18.45 -5.23 14.73
CA LEU A 51 19.59 -5.28 13.82
C LEU A 51 20.09 -3.90 13.37
N SER A 52 19.33 -2.84 13.62
CA SER A 52 19.63 -1.48 13.15
C SER A 52 21.03 -0.97 13.53
N LYS A 53 21.46 -1.28 14.77
CA LYS A 53 22.78 -0.84 15.25
C LYS A 53 23.93 -1.52 14.48
N LYS A 54 23.73 -2.75 13.98
CA LYS A 54 24.74 -3.54 13.25
C LYS A 54 24.71 -3.28 11.74
N ALA A 55 23.56 -2.94 11.17
CA ALA A 55 23.46 -2.63 9.75
C ALA A 55 24.26 -1.40 9.38
N GLN A 56 24.81 -1.36 8.17
CA GLN A 56 25.52 -0.21 7.60
C GLN A 56 24.51 0.84 7.09
N LYS A 57 23.41 0.41 6.46
CA LYS A 57 22.39 1.28 5.89
C LYS A 57 20.98 0.79 6.24
N ILE A 58 20.05 1.73 6.38
CA ILE A 58 18.65 1.45 6.69
C ILE A 58 17.78 2.28 5.75
N CYS A 59 17.28 1.64 4.69
CA CYS A 59 16.33 2.22 3.76
C CYS A 59 14.93 2.16 4.37
N VAL A 60 14.25 3.29 4.48
CA VAL A 60 12.93 3.37 5.11
C VAL A 60 11.90 3.95 4.15
N ALA A 61 10.64 3.53 4.32
CA ALA A 61 9.53 4.03 3.49
C ALA A 61 8.93 5.34 4.01
N TYR A 62 9.08 5.63 5.28
CA TYR A 62 8.48 6.77 5.96
C TYR A 62 9.51 7.63 6.68
N ASP A 63 9.19 8.92 6.83
CA ASP A 63 9.97 9.87 7.65
C ASP A 63 9.81 9.59 9.15
N ASN A 64 10.64 10.25 9.98
CA ASN A 64 10.55 10.28 11.44
C ASN A 64 10.76 8.92 12.12
N LEU A 65 11.69 8.11 11.60
CA LEU A 65 12.07 6.84 12.20
C LEU A 65 13.34 6.90 13.06
N GLU A 66 13.85 8.10 13.33
CA GLU A 66 15.07 8.34 14.14
C GLU A 66 14.91 7.93 15.61
N SER A 67 13.67 7.81 16.09
CA SER A 67 13.38 7.26 17.42
C SER A 67 13.62 5.75 17.53
N PHE A 68 13.69 5.06 16.39
CA PHE A 68 13.85 3.61 16.30
C PHE A 68 15.21 3.18 15.75
N PHE A 69 15.80 4.01 14.90
CA PHE A 69 17.02 3.70 14.15
C PHE A 69 18.09 4.78 14.31
N PRO A 70 19.39 4.45 14.24
CA PRO A 70 20.46 5.43 14.21
C PRO A 70 20.29 6.39 13.03
N LYS A 71 20.18 7.68 13.30
CA LYS A 71 19.85 8.73 12.32
C LYS A 71 20.81 8.75 11.13
N GLU A 72 22.10 8.55 11.39
CA GLU A 72 23.17 8.57 10.39
C GLU A 72 23.13 7.41 9.39
N LYS A 73 22.33 6.38 9.68
CA LYS A 73 22.14 5.20 8.82
C LYS A 73 20.85 5.22 8.02
N ILE A 74 19.92 6.13 8.36
CA ILE A 74 18.60 6.19 7.74
C ILE A 74 18.69 6.88 6.37
N LEU A 75 18.01 6.24 5.39
CA LEU A 75 17.78 6.79 4.07
C LEU A 75 16.29 6.65 3.73
N VAL A 76 15.61 7.74 3.47
CA VAL A 76 14.19 7.74 3.13
C VAL A 76 14.04 7.48 1.63
N THR A 77 14.08 6.22 1.25
CA THR A 77 14.01 5.76 -0.14
C THR A 77 12.57 5.48 -0.61
N GLY A 78 11.67 5.15 0.31
CA GLY A 78 10.36 4.59 -0.03
C GLY A 78 10.38 3.06 -0.13
N ASN A 79 9.25 2.49 -0.53
CA ASN A 79 9.12 1.07 -0.86
C ASN A 79 9.22 0.87 -2.37
N PRO A 80 9.87 -0.20 -2.85
CA PRO A 80 9.78 -0.61 -4.24
C PRO A 80 8.32 -0.85 -4.65
N VAL A 81 7.93 -0.27 -5.76
CA VAL A 81 6.60 -0.39 -6.34
C VAL A 81 6.69 -0.81 -7.80
N ARG A 82 5.57 -1.24 -8.35
CA ARG A 82 5.49 -1.62 -9.75
C ARG A 82 5.72 -0.41 -10.66
N GLN A 83 6.52 -0.58 -11.69
CA GLN A 83 6.87 0.49 -12.63
C GLN A 83 5.69 0.87 -13.56
N ASP A 84 4.75 -0.06 -13.79
CA ASP A 84 3.55 0.15 -14.62
C ASP A 84 2.56 1.18 -14.03
N LEU A 85 2.80 1.64 -12.79
CA LEU A 85 2.01 2.69 -12.12
C LEU A 85 2.48 4.11 -12.43
N LEU A 86 3.60 4.30 -13.12
CA LEU A 86 4.17 5.64 -13.34
C LEU A 86 3.44 6.43 -14.44
N ASP A 87 2.75 5.75 -15.37
CA ASP A 87 2.13 6.34 -16.56
C ASP A 87 0.61 6.10 -16.64
N LEU A 88 -0.09 6.24 -15.52
CA LEU A 88 -1.53 5.93 -15.42
C LEU A 88 -2.41 6.85 -16.27
N ASP A 89 -2.04 8.12 -16.44
CA ASP A 89 -2.85 9.10 -17.18
C ASP A 89 -3.05 8.70 -18.65
N GLN A 90 -2.10 7.99 -19.25
CA GLN A 90 -2.19 7.49 -20.63
C GLN A 90 -3.05 6.22 -20.76
N LYS A 91 -3.38 5.56 -19.65
CA LYS A 91 -4.08 4.27 -19.64
C LYS A 91 -5.59 4.39 -19.42
N GLN A 92 -6.13 5.59 -19.22
CA GLN A 92 -7.53 5.76 -18.83
C GLN A 92 -8.52 5.22 -19.87
N THR A 93 -8.28 5.49 -21.17
CA THR A 93 -9.14 4.98 -22.25
C THR A 93 -9.11 3.46 -22.33
N GLU A 94 -7.91 2.83 -22.23
CA GLU A 94 -7.77 1.38 -22.17
C GLU A 94 -8.48 0.80 -20.95
N ALA A 95 -8.38 1.47 -19.80
CA ALA A 95 -8.99 1.05 -18.55
C ALA A 95 -10.53 1.01 -18.63
N TYR A 96 -11.15 2.03 -19.21
CA TYR A 96 -12.60 2.04 -19.41
C TYR A 96 -13.05 0.92 -20.36
N SER A 97 -12.27 0.62 -21.40
CA SER A 97 -12.55 -0.50 -22.31
C SER A 97 -12.36 -1.85 -21.64
N GLU A 98 -11.25 -2.04 -20.89
CA GLU A 98 -10.94 -3.30 -20.21
C GLU A 98 -12.02 -3.70 -19.19
N PHE A 99 -12.51 -2.72 -18.42
CA PHE A 99 -13.53 -2.96 -17.39
C PHE A 99 -14.95 -2.60 -17.85
N ASN A 100 -15.17 -2.34 -19.15
CA ASN A 100 -16.49 -1.96 -19.68
C ASN A 100 -17.19 -0.88 -18.82
N LEU A 101 -16.48 0.22 -18.56
CA LEU A 101 -16.94 1.33 -17.73
C LEU A 101 -17.45 2.49 -18.58
N ASP A 102 -18.45 3.22 -18.07
CA ASP A 102 -18.90 4.48 -18.64
C ASP A 102 -17.96 5.62 -18.19
N PRO A 103 -17.25 6.31 -19.10
CA PRO A 103 -16.36 7.41 -18.74
C PRO A 103 -17.06 8.63 -18.14
N ASN A 104 -18.39 8.71 -18.22
CA ASN A 104 -19.19 9.79 -17.65
C ASN A 104 -19.66 9.52 -16.21
N GLN A 105 -19.40 8.32 -15.68
CA GLN A 105 -19.76 7.94 -14.33
C GLN A 105 -18.50 7.85 -13.47
N LYS A 106 -18.61 8.17 -12.17
CA LYS A 106 -17.51 8.01 -11.23
C LYS A 106 -17.25 6.55 -10.93
N THR A 107 -15.99 6.16 -10.93
CA THR A 107 -15.55 4.79 -10.65
C THR A 107 -14.96 4.68 -9.24
N LEU A 108 -15.55 3.83 -8.42
CA LEU A 108 -15.07 3.46 -7.10
C LEU A 108 -14.30 2.15 -7.17
N LEU A 109 -13.00 2.19 -6.87
CA LEU A 109 -12.16 0.99 -6.78
C LEU A 109 -12.06 0.53 -5.32
N ILE A 110 -12.33 -0.75 -5.07
CA ILE A 110 -12.31 -1.36 -3.74
C ILE A 110 -11.27 -2.46 -3.67
N LEU A 111 -10.32 -2.32 -2.76
CA LEU A 111 -9.18 -3.22 -2.60
C LEU A 111 -9.14 -3.85 -1.21
N GLY A 112 -9.59 -5.10 -1.12
CA GLY A 112 -9.51 -5.90 0.10
C GLY A 112 -8.15 -6.60 0.32
N GLY A 113 -7.22 -6.47 -0.66
CA GLY A 113 -5.99 -7.26 -0.74
C GLY A 113 -6.21 -8.63 -1.41
N SER A 114 -5.13 -9.40 -1.63
CA SER A 114 -5.17 -10.66 -2.39
C SER A 114 -6.03 -11.77 -1.77
N LEU A 115 -6.10 -11.81 -0.44
CA LEU A 115 -6.96 -12.76 0.30
C LEU A 115 -8.37 -12.22 0.52
N GLY A 116 -8.54 -10.90 0.42
CA GLY A 116 -9.77 -10.19 0.71
C GLY A 116 -9.85 -9.68 2.16
N ALA A 117 -10.83 -8.82 2.40
CA ALA A 117 -11.07 -8.20 3.70
C ALA A 117 -12.56 -8.28 4.04
N ARG A 118 -12.94 -9.22 4.91
CA ARG A 118 -14.35 -9.47 5.27
C ARG A 118 -15.13 -8.20 5.61
N ARG A 119 -14.57 -7.33 6.46
CA ARG A 119 -15.25 -6.11 6.89
C ARG A 119 -15.45 -5.10 5.75
N ILE A 120 -14.48 -5.00 4.82
CA ILE A 120 -14.65 -4.18 3.62
C ILE A 120 -15.72 -4.79 2.73
N ASN A 121 -15.71 -6.11 2.51
CA ASN A 121 -16.70 -6.77 1.67
C ASN A 121 -18.13 -6.58 2.22
N GLN A 122 -18.33 -6.78 3.52
CA GLN A 122 -19.62 -6.53 4.18
C GLN A 122 -20.08 -5.08 4.06
N LEU A 123 -19.15 -4.12 4.19
CA LEU A 123 -19.45 -2.71 3.98
C LEU A 123 -19.91 -2.45 2.54
N VAL A 124 -19.17 -2.94 1.57
CA VAL A 124 -19.48 -2.73 0.14
C VAL A 124 -20.84 -3.31 -0.20
N GLU A 125 -21.12 -4.55 0.20
CA GLU A 125 -22.41 -5.19 -0.01
C GLU A 125 -23.58 -4.35 0.57
N ALA A 126 -23.44 -3.87 1.80
CA ALA A 126 -24.44 -3.02 2.43
C ALA A 126 -24.62 -1.66 1.72
N GLN A 127 -23.59 -1.16 1.03
CA GLN A 127 -23.59 0.13 0.37
C GLN A 127 -23.93 0.07 -1.15
N LEU A 128 -24.13 -1.11 -1.74
CA LEU A 128 -24.47 -1.24 -3.15
C LEU A 128 -25.73 -0.42 -3.55
N PRO A 129 -26.82 -0.38 -2.74
CA PRO A 129 -27.96 0.50 -3.05
C PRO A 129 -27.56 1.97 -3.11
N TYR A 130 -26.78 2.45 -2.16
CA TYR A 130 -26.28 3.83 -2.13
C TYR A 130 -25.45 4.16 -3.38
N PHE A 131 -24.51 3.26 -3.78
CA PHE A 131 -23.68 3.48 -4.97
C PHE A 131 -24.52 3.56 -6.24
N LYS A 132 -25.53 2.70 -6.38
CA LYS A 132 -26.48 2.72 -7.49
C LYS A 132 -27.26 4.02 -7.57
N ASP A 133 -27.81 4.49 -6.45
CA ASP A 133 -28.61 5.72 -6.39
C ASP A 133 -27.80 6.97 -6.76
N HIS A 134 -26.48 6.91 -6.51
CA HIS A 134 -25.53 7.99 -6.84
C HIS A 134 -24.80 7.77 -8.18
N LYS A 135 -25.19 6.77 -8.99
CA LYS A 135 -24.59 6.44 -10.29
C LYS A 135 -23.07 6.25 -10.21
N ILE A 136 -22.62 5.47 -9.23
CA ILE A 136 -21.21 5.14 -9.02
C ILE A 136 -20.98 3.73 -9.53
N GLN A 137 -20.06 3.56 -10.48
CA GLN A 137 -19.60 2.24 -10.92
C GLN A 137 -18.58 1.69 -9.92
N VAL A 138 -18.61 0.39 -9.70
CA VAL A 138 -17.83 -0.28 -8.66
C VAL A 138 -16.93 -1.35 -9.26
N LEU A 139 -15.62 -1.18 -9.10
CA LEU A 139 -14.63 -2.25 -9.32
C LEU A 139 -14.26 -2.84 -7.95
N TRP A 140 -14.74 -4.04 -7.67
CA TRP A 140 -14.62 -4.63 -6.34
C TRP A 140 -13.73 -5.88 -6.34
N GLN A 141 -12.48 -5.73 -5.85
CA GLN A 141 -11.64 -6.88 -5.53
C GLN A 141 -12.02 -7.42 -4.15
N CYS A 142 -12.91 -8.39 -4.10
CA CYS A 142 -13.37 -9.01 -2.85
C CYS A 142 -12.36 -9.99 -2.23
N GLY A 143 -11.37 -10.45 -3.03
CA GLY A 143 -10.34 -11.39 -2.62
C GLY A 143 -10.72 -12.85 -2.81
N LYS A 144 -9.69 -13.70 -2.96
CA LYS A 144 -9.87 -15.12 -3.30
C LYS A 144 -10.71 -15.89 -2.28
N LEU A 145 -10.59 -15.56 -0.97
CA LEU A 145 -11.31 -16.27 0.08
C LEU A 145 -12.82 -16.02 0.07
N TYR A 146 -13.25 -14.87 -0.46
CA TYR A 146 -14.64 -14.41 -0.38
C TYR A 146 -15.33 -14.38 -1.74
N PHE A 147 -14.65 -14.72 -2.82
CA PHE A 147 -15.18 -14.59 -4.17
C PHE A 147 -16.49 -15.37 -4.36
N GLN A 148 -16.57 -16.60 -3.84
CA GLN A 148 -17.78 -17.42 -3.94
C GLN A 148 -18.98 -16.83 -3.19
N GLU A 149 -18.71 -16.05 -2.14
CA GLU A 149 -19.73 -15.37 -1.33
C GLU A 149 -20.30 -14.15 -2.07
N TYR A 150 -19.45 -13.38 -2.78
CA TYR A 150 -19.82 -12.08 -3.33
C TYR A 150 -19.97 -12.03 -4.86
N TYR A 151 -19.51 -13.04 -5.61
CA TYR A 151 -19.51 -12.99 -7.07
C TYR A 151 -20.91 -12.81 -7.69
N HIS A 152 -21.98 -13.20 -6.97
CA HIS A 152 -23.35 -13.03 -7.44
C HIS A 152 -23.77 -11.58 -7.63
N HIS A 153 -23.10 -10.62 -6.98
CA HIS A 153 -23.31 -9.19 -7.17
C HIS A 153 -22.79 -8.67 -8.50
N ASP A 154 -21.96 -9.41 -9.22
CA ASP A 154 -21.50 -9.09 -10.58
C ASP A 154 -22.65 -8.98 -11.60
N LYS A 155 -23.83 -9.45 -11.24
CA LYS A 155 -25.08 -9.32 -12.03
C LYS A 155 -25.76 -7.95 -11.87
N ILE A 156 -25.34 -7.16 -10.90
CA ILE A 156 -25.84 -5.81 -10.66
C ILE A 156 -25.20 -4.87 -11.68
N THR A 157 -26.01 -4.07 -12.36
CA THR A 157 -25.50 -3.05 -13.29
C THR A 157 -24.50 -2.14 -12.59
N ASP A 158 -23.40 -1.81 -13.26
CA ASP A 158 -22.31 -0.96 -12.79
C ASP A 158 -21.50 -1.54 -11.60
N VAL A 159 -21.62 -2.85 -11.33
CA VAL A 159 -20.83 -3.55 -10.29
C VAL A 159 -20.04 -4.68 -10.93
N GLN A 160 -18.73 -4.69 -10.73
CA GLN A 160 -17.85 -5.78 -11.15
C GLN A 160 -17.12 -6.37 -9.94
N VAL A 161 -17.33 -7.67 -9.71
CA VAL A 161 -16.76 -8.39 -8.57
C VAL A 161 -15.64 -9.31 -9.04
N MET A 162 -14.45 -9.10 -8.52
CA MET A 162 -13.27 -9.86 -8.91
C MET A 162 -12.59 -10.50 -7.70
N SER A 163 -12.16 -11.73 -7.84
CA SER A 163 -11.32 -12.38 -6.81
C SER A 163 -9.94 -11.73 -6.73
N PHE A 164 -9.41 -11.29 -7.87
CA PHE A 164 -8.11 -10.64 -8.00
C PHE A 164 -8.05 -9.83 -9.30
N ILE A 165 -7.57 -8.61 -9.22
CA ILE A 165 -7.35 -7.73 -10.38
C ILE A 165 -5.93 -7.93 -10.89
N LYS A 166 -5.78 -8.43 -12.11
CA LYS A 166 -4.47 -8.65 -12.75
C LYS A 166 -3.86 -7.34 -13.27
N ARG A 167 -4.70 -6.55 -13.96
CA ARG A 167 -4.33 -5.25 -14.54
C ARG A 167 -4.63 -4.14 -13.54
N MET A 168 -3.87 -4.14 -12.42
CA MET A 168 -4.03 -3.10 -11.38
C MET A 168 -3.71 -1.71 -11.92
N ASP A 169 -2.80 -1.59 -12.87
CA ASP A 169 -2.50 -0.34 -13.56
C ASP A 169 -3.76 0.25 -14.21
N LEU A 170 -4.55 -0.56 -14.90
CA LEU A 170 -5.82 -0.12 -15.49
C LEU A 170 -6.89 0.16 -14.44
N ALA A 171 -6.98 -0.66 -13.38
CA ALA A 171 -7.93 -0.41 -12.31
C ALA A 171 -7.65 0.93 -11.59
N TYR A 172 -6.39 1.24 -11.34
CA TYR A 172 -6.00 2.53 -10.79
C TYR A 172 -6.23 3.69 -11.77
N ALA A 173 -6.00 3.48 -13.06
CA ALA A 173 -6.26 4.50 -14.09
C ALA A 173 -7.74 4.84 -14.21
N ALA A 174 -8.63 3.84 -14.10
CA ALA A 174 -10.09 4.04 -14.15
C ALA A 174 -10.65 4.68 -12.88
N ALA A 175 -10.01 4.50 -11.72
CA ALA A 175 -10.56 4.92 -10.43
C ALA A 175 -10.61 6.44 -10.26
N ASP A 176 -11.72 6.94 -9.70
CA ASP A 176 -11.85 8.30 -9.19
C ASP A 176 -11.62 8.35 -7.68
N ILE A 177 -12.09 7.34 -6.96
CA ILE A 177 -11.95 7.20 -5.51
C ILE A 177 -11.56 5.74 -5.21
N ILE A 178 -10.73 5.54 -4.21
CA ILE A 178 -10.24 4.22 -3.81
C ILE A 178 -10.55 3.95 -2.34
N ILE A 179 -11.11 2.78 -2.05
CA ILE A 179 -11.21 2.21 -0.71
C ILE A 179 -10.18 1.11 -0.60
N SER A 180 -9.30 1.15 0.40
CA SER A 180 -8.22 0.18 0.53
C SER A 180 -7.85 -0.15 1.98
N ARG A 181 -7.28 -1.34 2.17
CA ARG A 181 -6.43 -1.62 3.33
C ARG A 181 -5.16 -0.76 3.30
N ALA A 182 -4.53 -0.58 4.45
CA ALA A 182 -3.30 0.21 4.58
C ALA A 182 -2.04 -0.65 4.75
N GLY A 183 -1.93 -1.72 3.95
CA GLY A 183 -0.68 -2.49 3.86
C GLY A 183 0.45 -1.64 3.28
N ALA A 184 1.69 -1.92 3.66
CA ALA A 184 2.85 -1.10 3.28
C ALA A 184 2.98 -0.89 1.76
N SER A 185 2.88 -1.97 0.96
CA SER A 185 2.93 -1.89 -0.51
C SER A 185 1.75 -1.10 -1.08
N SER A 186 0.52 -1.37 -0.56
CA SER A 186 -0.69 -0.67 -1.03
C SER A 186 -0.60 0.83 -0.80
N VAL A 187 -0.14 1.25 0.39
CA VAL A 187 0.04 2.69 0.69
C VAL A 187 1.04 3.33 -0.25
N SER A 188 2.18 2.67 -0.50
CA SER A 188 3.21 3.19 -1.40
C SER A 188 2.74 3.29 -2.85
N GLU A 189 2.01 2.29 -3.34
CA GLU A 189 1.37 2.33 -4.66
C GLU A 189 0.35 3.48 -4.74
N LEU A 190 -0.53 3.63 -3.73
CA LEU A 190 -1.57 4.66 -3.71
C LEU A 190 -1.00 6.08 -3.64
N CYS A 191 0.16 6.28 -3.04
CA CYS A 191 0.88 7.55 -3.12
C CYS A 191 1.29 7.89 -4.56
N ILE A 192 1.73 6.90 -5.35
CA ILE A 192 2.07 7.09 -6.78
C ILE A 192 0.82 7.31 -7.62
N VAL A 193 -0.22 6.50 -7.39
CA VAL A 193 -1.53 6.61 -8.07
C VAL A 193 -2.14 7.99 -7.88
N GLY A 194 -2.04 8.55 -6.68
CA GLY A 194 -2.42 9.94 -6.41
C GLY A 194 -3.92 10.23 -6.52
N LYS A 195 -4.77 9.24 -6.35
CA LYS A 195 -6.23 9.41 -6.28
C LYS A 195 -6.68 9.60 -4.83
N PRO A 196 -7.87 10.19 -4.59
CA PRO A 196 -8.47 10.23 -3.25
C PRO A 196 -8.66 8.82 -2.67
N VAL A 197 -8.18 8.60 -1.46
CA VAL A 197 -8.22 7.28 -0.78
C VAL A 197 -8.94 7.37 0.55
N ILE A 198 -9.78 6.36 0.83
CA ILE A 198 -10.29 6.05 2.15
C ILE A 198 -9.57 4.77 2.63
N PHE A 199 -8.71 4.92 3.61
CA PHE A 199 -8.10 3.77 4.26
C PHE A 199 -9.02 3.18 5.33
N ILE A 200 -9.19 1.85 5.25
CA ILE A 200 -9.85 1.03 6.27
C ILE A 200 -8.81 0.02 6.77
N PRO A 201 -7.97 0.40 7.76
CA PRO A 201 -6.91 -0.46 8.24
C PRO A 201 -7.47 -1.71 8.94
N SER A 202 -6.78 -2.85 8.81
CA SER A 202 -7.08 -4.06 9.57
C SER A 202 -6.51 -3.91 10.99
N PRO A 203 -7.31 -4.09 12.04
CA PRO A 203 -6.82 -4.09 13.41
C PRO A 203 -6.09 -5.40 13.78
N ASN A 204 -6.23 -6.46 12.96
CA ASN A 204 -5.74 -7.81 13.25
C ASN A 204 -4.39 -8.10 12.58
N VAL A 205 -3.49 -7.12 12.59
CA VAL A 205 -2.12 -7.27 12.05
C VAL A 205 -1.09 -7.00 13.15
N ALA A 206 0.10 -7.62 13.00
CA ALA A 206 1.17 -7.46 13.97
C ALA A 206 1.44 -5.96 14.24
N GLU A 207 1.60 -5.60 15.51
CA GLU A 207 1.94 -4.24 15.97
C GLU A 207 1.03 -3.13 15.43
N ASP A 208 -0.17 -3.47 14.96
CA ASP A 208 -1.15 -2.52 14.37
C ASP A 208 -0.55 -1.68 13.23
N HIS A 209 0.30 -2.30 12.40
CA HIS A 209 1.01 -1.62 11.31
C HIS A 209 0.07 -0.88 10.35
N GLN A 210 -1.10 -1.47 10.01
CA GLN A 210 -1.99 -0.83 9.04
C GLN A 210 -2.57 0.47 9.55
N THR A 211 -2.99 0.52 10.81
CA THR A 211 -3.47 1.78 11.42
C THR A 211 -2.39 2.84 11.43
N LYS A 212 -1.15 2.47 11.80
CA LYS A 212 -0.01 3.39 11.82
C LYS A 212 0.35 3.89 10.42
N ASN A 213 0.36 3.02 9.41
CA ASN A 213 0.58 3.41 8.03
C ASN A 213 -0.50 4.38 7.52
N ALA A 214 -1.79 4.08 7.80
CA ALA A 214 -2.89 4.96 7.42
C ALA A 214 -2.82 6.32 8.12
N LEU A 215 -2.46 6.35 9.41
CA LEU A 215 -2.27 7.58 10.17
C LEU A 215 -1.12 8.44 9.62
N ALA A 216 -0.02 7.82 9.20
CA ALA A 216 1.12 8.54 8.60
C ALA A 216 0.74 9.30 7.32
N ILE A 217 -0.32 8.85 6.61
CA ILE A 217 -0.84 9.50 5.41
C ILE A 217 -1.97 10.49 5.77
N SER A 218 -2.96 10.05 6.58
CA SER A 218 -4.13 10.86 6.89
C SER A 218 -3.81 12.09 7.74
N SER A 219 -2.81 12.03 8.64
CA SER A 219 -2.33 13.17 9.42
C SER A 219 -1.74 14.30 8.56
N LYS A 220 -1.33 13.99 7.33
CA LYS A 220 -0.86 14.95 6.32
C LYS A 220 -2.00 15.47 5.41
N ASN A 221 -3.26 15.21 5.77
CA ASN A 221 -4.44 15.50 4.92
C ASN A 221 -4.32 14.90 3.51
N ALA A 222 -3.72 13.70 3.40
CA ALA A 222 -3.45 13.02 2.14
C ALA A 222 -4.40 11.83 1.89
N ALA A 223 -5.18 11.43 2.88
CA ALA A 223 -6.23 10.41 2.77
C ALA A 223 -7.25 10.57 3.88
N LEU A 224 -8.42 9.94 3.73
CA LEU A 224 -9.33 9.69 4.83
C LEU A 224 -8.99 8.36 5.50
N LEU A 225 -9.26 8.25 6.80
CA LEU A 225 -9.07 7.03 7.57
C LEU A 225 -10.35 6.73 8.36
N ILE A 226 -10.90 5.53 8.18
CA ILE A 226 -12.05 5.05 8.94
C ILE A 226 -11.68 3.71 9.59
N PRO A 227 -11.56 3.64 10.92
CA PRO A 227 -11.35 2.39 11.62
C PRO A 227 -12.50 1.39 11.41
N GLU A 228 -12.21 0.09 11.33
CA GLU A 228 -13.26 -0.93 11.12
C GLU A 228 -14.43 -0.84 12.10
N LYS A 229 -14.16 -0.49 13.35
CA LYS A 229 -15.19 -0.36 14.39
C LYS A 229 -16.17 0.79 14.15
N ASP A 230 -15.76 1.80 13.39
CA ASP A 230 -16.51 3.02 13.15
C ASP A 230 -17.22 3.01 11.78
N LEU A 231 -17.04 1.97 10.96
CA LEU A 231 -17.54 1.89 9.58
C LEU A 231 -19.05 2.15 9.47
N GLN A 232 -19.86 1.51 10.31
CA GLN A 232 -21.31 1.68 10.27
C GLN A 232 -21.77 3.10 10.60
N LYS A 233 -21.01 3.80 11.41
CA LYS A 233 -21.35 5.16 11.88
C LYS A 233 -20.84 6.25 10.96
N GLU A 234 -19.64 6.05 10.40
CA GLU A 234 -18.90 7.14 9.76
C GLU A 234 -18.81 7.03 8.24
N PHE A 235 -18.90 5.82 7.69
CA PHE A 235 -18.61 5.60 6.27
C PHE A 235 -19.49 6.47 5.35
N GLU A 236 -20.80 6.37 5.48
CA GLU A 236 -21.73 7.06 4.58
C GLU A 236 -21.52 8.58 4.63
N THR A 237 -21.35 9.15 5.83
CA THR A 237 -21.09 10.57 6.01
C THR A 237 -19.78 11.01 5.36
N GLN A 238 -18.69 10.27 5.62
CA GLN A 238 -17.37 10.61 5.08
C GLN A 238 -17.29 10.37 3.56
N PHE A 239 -17.90 9.29 3.08
CA PHE A 239 -17.94 8.97 1.65
C PHE A 239 -18.80 9.97 0.88
N SER A 240 -20.00 10.31 1.37
CA SER A 240 -20.86 11.33 0.78
C SER A 240 -20.17 12.68 0.71
N LYS A 241 -19.49 13.09 1.77
CA LYS A 241 -18.68 14.31 1.78
C LYS A 241 -17.56 14.26 0.74
N LEU A 242 -16.91 13.13 0.57
CA LEU A 242 -15.81 12.98 -0.40
C LEU A 242 -16.33 13.01 -1.84
N ILE A 243 -17.38 12.22 -2.16
CA ILE A 243 -17.86 12.07 -3.54
C ILE A 243 -18.47 13.38 -4.09
N ASN A 244 -19.04 14.21 -3.21
CA ASN A 244 -19.70 15.46 -3.57
C ASN A 244 -18.81 16.71 -3.43
N ASN A 245 -17.53 16.56 -3.08
CA ASN A 245 -16.63 17.71 -2.86
C ASN A 245 -15.35 17.58 -3.68
N THR A 246 -15.33 18.21 -4.86
CA THR A 246 -14.20 18.20 -5.79
C THR A 246 -12.95 18.85 -5.20
N ASP A 247 -13.09 19.90 -4.37
CA ASP A 247 -11.95 20.57 -3.72
C ASP A 247 -11.28 19.62 -2.70
N LEU A 248 -12.09 18.86 -1.96
CA LEU A 248 -11.58 17.84 -1.05
C LEU A 248 -10.85 16.73 -1.81
N GLN A 249 -11.45 16.23 -2.91
CA GLN A 249 -10.81 15.21 -3.76
C GLN A 249 -9.47 15.71 -4.30
N GLN A 250 -9.44 16.93 -4.85
CA GLN A 250 -8.21 17.51 -5.39
C GLN A 250 -7.15 17.73 -4.32
N ARG A 251 -7.53 18.20 -3.14
CA ARG A 251 -6.60 18.39 -2.01
C ARG A 251 -5.99 17.07 -1.55
N LEU A 252 -6.81 16.02 -1.36
CA LEU A 252 -6.31 14.69 -0.97
C LEU A 252 -5.38 14.11 -2.04
N SER A 253 -5.77 14.23 -3.33
CA SER A 253 -4.98 13.79 -4.47
C SER A 253 -3.62 14.51 -4.54
N ASN A 254 -3.59 15.82 -4.40
CA ASN A 254 -2.35 16.58 -4.43
C ASN A 254 -1.44 16.20 -3.24
N ASN A 255 -2.00 16.11 -2.04
CA ASN A 255 -1.22 15.82 -0.85
C ASN A 255 -0.63 14.40 -0.87
N ILE A 256 -1.39 13.40 -1.34
CA ILE A 256 -0.89 12.02 -1.39
C ILE A 256 0.22 11.87 -2.45
N LYS A 257 0.12 12.60 -3.57
CA LYS A 257 1.17 12.62 -4.63
C LYS A 257 2.50 13.15 -4.13
N ILE A 258 2.49 14.13 -3.21
CA ILE A 258 3.73 14.67 -2.61
C ILE A 258 4.49 13.60 -1.82
N LEU A 259 3.80 12.60 -1.29
CA LEU A 259 4.38 11.51 -0.52
C LEU A 259 4.95 10.38 -1.39
N ALA A 260 4.75 10.42 -2.71
CA ALA A 260 5.20 9.39 -3.64
C ALA A 260 6.74 9.31 -3.70
N LYS A 261 7.26 8.09 -3.64
CA LYS A 261 8.70 7.78 -3.80
C LYS A 261 8.87 6.94 -5.07
N LYS A 262 8.94 7.61 -6.21
CA LYS A 262 8.95 6.96 -7.53
C LYS A 262 10.24 6.21 -7.83
N SER A 263 11.37 6.65 -7.26
CA SER A 263 12.71 6.08 -7.49
C SER A 263 13.16 5.13 -6.39
N ALA A 264 12.22 4.59 -5.58
CA ALA A 264 12.58 3.78 -4.42
C ALA A 264 13.45 2.56 -4.76
N THR A 265 13.18 1.88 -5.88
CA THR A 265 13.96 0.73 -6.34
C THR A 265 15.39 1.15 -6.69
N GLU A 266 15.54 2.17 -7.50
CA GLU A 266 16.82 2.70 -7.96
C GLU A 266 17.66 3.23 -6.79
N ASP A 267 17.04 3.93 -5.86
CA ASP A 267 17.71 4.47 -4.67
C ASP A 267 18.22 3.35 -3.76
N ILE A 268 17.42 2.31 -3.52
CA ILE A 268 17.82 1.13 -2.73
C ILE A 268 18.96 0.38 -3.43
N VAL A 269 18.86 0.15 -4.74
CA VAL A 269 19.91 -0.54 -5.54
C VAL A 269 21.22 0.24 -5.48
N ARG A 270 21.17 1.55 -5.62
CA ARG A 270 22.36 2.42 -5.51
C ARG A 270 23.06 2.26 -4.14
N GLU A 271 22.31 2.20 -3.04
CA GLU A 271 22.89 1.98 -1.71
C GLU A 271 23.48 0.57 -1.55
N ILE A 272 22.89 -0.44 -2.20
CA ILE A 272 23.46 -1.78 -2.24
C ILE A 272 24.80 -1.79 -3.00
N GLU A 273 24.85 -1.14 -4.18
CA GLU A 273 26.07 -1.02 -4.97
C GLU A 273 27.18 -0.25 -4.22
N ASN A 274 26.81 0.83 -3.52
CA ASN A 274 27.73 1.57 -2.67
C ASN A 274 28.36 0.69 -1.59
N LEU A 275 27.57 -0.22 -0.97
CA LEU A 275 28.06 -1.14 0.05
C LEU A 275 28.94 -2.26 -0.52
N ILE A 276 28.77 -2.64 -1.78
CA ILE A 276 29.58 -3.65 -2.45
C ILE A 276 30.96 -3.07 -2.83
N ASN A 277 30.99 -1.79 -3.18
CA ASN A 277 32.18 -1.11 -3.68
C ASN A 277 33.00 -0.40 -2.58
N ALA A 278 32.52 -0.40 -1.33
CA ALA A 278 33.21 0.20 -0.18
C ALA A 278 34.19 -0.77 0.48
#